data_8e10676e35cdc15a0e1e6c81b1210df2
#
_entry.id   8e10676e35cdc15a0e1e6c81b1210df2
#
_cell.length_a   1.000
_cell.length_b   1.000
_cell.length_c   1.000
_cell.angle_alpha   90.00
_cell.angle_beta   90.00
_cell.angle_gamma   90.00
#
_symmetry.space_group_name_H-M   'P 1'
#
loop_
_entity.id
_entity.type
_entity.pdbx_description
1 polymer ?
#
loop_
_entity_poly.entity_id
_entity_poly.type
_entity_poly.pdbx_seq_one_letter_code
_entity_poly.pdbx_strand_id
1 'polypeptide(L)'
;MLKIGVRLPRRFEDSGDYLADARAVESAGADSLWLDGEGYDPWLLLAGVATITGRIRLVAPVSSADLGAPHDLGAKLATLSRLSRGRVVLTVGGAANGAAPVAAALELARGHRCHVLLEAASDRRAGLADGVVGLGESPERFRAAVEPIARFREREKLAGAFECWATIKMPDDRETWRRLRQEYEQAGATGLIVPADPRLLDLLRNGDDEEDRSDLGLAQG
;
A
#
# COMPACT_ATOMS: atom_id res chain seq x y z
N MET A 1 -14.44 4.74 -1.20
CA MET A 1 -13.54 5.46 -0.26
C MET A 1 -12.11 5.05 -0.56
N LEU A 2 -11.24 6.02 -0.81
CA LEU A 2 -9.84 5.82 -1.19
C LEU A 2 -9.04 5.31 0.03
N LYS A 3 -8.35 4.18 -0.11
CA LYS A 3 -7.50 3.59 0.94
C LYS A 3 -6.21 4.37 1.12
N ILE A 4 -5.66 4.38 2.32
CA ILE A 4 -4.39 5.06 2.60
C ILE A 4 -3.36 4.05 3.07
N GLY A 5 -2.25 3.98 2.34
CA GLY A 5 -1.06 3.24 2.71
C GLY A 5 0.02 4.19 3.24
N VAL A 6 0.72 3.77 4.27
CA VAL A 6 1.83 4.54 4.85
C VAL A 6 3.13 3.76 4.70
N ARG A 7 4.16 4.45 4.21
CA ARG A 7 5.47 3.87 3.92
C ARG A 7 6.45 4.25 5.03
N LEU A 8 6.80 3.27 5.88
CA LEU A 8 7.81 3.42 6.92
C LEU A 8 9.22 3.15 6.38
N PRO A 9 10.26 3.85 6.87
CA PRO A 9 11.64 3.57 6.51
C PRO A 9 12.08 2.22 7.06
N ARG A 10 13.06 1.58 6.39
CA ARG A 10 13.68 0.34 6.86
C ARG A 10 14.92 0.57 7.71
N ARG A 11 15.20 1.82 8.08
CA ARG A 11 16.27 2.22 9.00
C ARG A 11 15.66 3.04 10.12
N PHE A 12 16.06 2.77 11.33
CA PHE A 12 15.65 3.46 12.55
C PHE A 12 16.75 3.35 13.59
N GLU A 13 16.76 4.22 14.56
CA GLU A 13 17.71 4.23 15.67
C GLU A 13 17.17 3.45 16.86
N ASP A 14 15.89 3.62 17.19
CA ASP A 14 15.22 2.93 18.28
C ASP A 14 14.07 2.05 17.78
N SER A 15 14.06 0.81 18.22
CA SER A 15 13.04 -0.16 17.81
C SER A 15 11.68 0.08 18.49
N GLY A 16 11.68 0.65 19.71
CA GLY A 16 10.47 1.01 20.42
C GLY A 16 9.73 2.12 19.72
N ASP A 17 10.43 3.19 19.33
CA ASP A 17 9.88 4.32 18.58
C ASP A 17 9.35 3.84 17.21
N TYR A 18 10.11 3.01 16.50
CA TYR A 18 9.66 2.46 15.21
C TYR A 18 8.35 1.68 15.33
N LEU A 19 8.23 0.84 16.34
CA LEU A 19 7.01 0.08 16.59
C LEU A 19 5.87 0.96 17.07
N ALA A 20 6.15 2.01 17.86
CA ALA A 20 5.17 3.00 18.28
C ALA A 20 4.61 3.77 17.07
N ASP A 21 5.45 4.16 16.11
CA ASP A 21 5.04 4.80 14.86
C ASP A 21 4.12 3.89 14.03
N ALA A 22 4.48 2.62 13.88
CA ALA A 22 3.63 1.66 13.16
C ALA A 22 2.23 1.52 13.80
N ARG A 23 2.16 1.53 15.14
CA ARG A 23 0.91 1.50 15.88
C ARG A 23 0.13 2.81 15.78
N ALA A 24 0.81 3.95 15.79
CA ALA A 24 0.19 5.26 15.61
C ALA A 24 -0.46 5.39 14.22
N VAL A 25 0.22 4.92 13.17
CA VAL A 25 -0.28 4.86 11.81
C VAL A 25 -1.56 4.01 11.71
N GLU A 26 -1.59 2.82 12.33
CA GLU A 26 -2.81 2.01 12.40
C GLU A 26 -3.93 2.71 13.17
N SER A 27 -3.60 3.33 14.29
CA SER A 27 -4.58 4.03 15.14
C SER A 27 -5.17 5.27 14.47
N ALA A 28 -4.40 5.91 13.57
CA ALA A 28 -4.86 7.03 12.75
C ALA A 28 -5.75 6.59 11.57
N GLY A 29 -5.95 5.30 11.35
CA GLY A 29 -6.87 4.78 10.33
C GLY A 29 -6.23 4.44 8.98
N ALA A 30 -4.90 4.30 8.91
CA ALA A 30 -4.27 3.81 7.68
C ALA A 30 -4.70 2.37 7.37
N ASP A 31 -4.88 2.08 6.08
CA ASP A 31 -5.32 0.76 5.58
C ASP A 31 -4.18 -0.22 5.41
N SER A 32 -2.99 0.27 5.07
CA SER A 32 -1.82 -0.58 4.81
C SER A 32 -0.51 0.07 5.20
N LEU A 33 0.43 -0.77 5.64
CA LEU A 33 1.79 -0.38 5.98
C LEU A 33 2.75 -0.98 4.95
N TRP A 34 3.57 -0.11 4.39
CA TRP A 34 4.58 -0.39 3.38
C TRP A 34 5.97 -0.14 3.97
N LEU A 35 6.99 -0.73 3.38
CA LEU A 35 8.38 -0.48 3.75
C LEU A 35 9.14 0.18 2.61
N ASP A 36 9.97 1.16 2.91
CA ASP A 36 10.70 1.95 1.93
C ASP A 36 12.22 1.89 2.12
N GLY A 37 12.92 2.05 1.01
CA GLY A 37 14.36 2.19 0.98
C GLY A 37 15.14 0.91 1.31
N GLU A 38 16.43 1.11 1.52
CA GLU A 38 17.38 0.08 1.96
C GLU A 38 17.48 0.06 3.48
N GLY A 39 17.81 -1.07 4.06
CA GLY A 39 18.01 -1.19 5.50
C GLY A 39 17.82 -2.60 6.01
N TYR A 40 17.17 -2.73 7.16
CA TYR A 40 16.92 -4.01 7.81
C TYR A 40 16.01 -4.93 6.96
N ASP A 41 16.03 -6.22 7.27
CA ASP A 41 15.23 -7.21 6.57
C ASP A 41 13.72 -6.88 6.66
N PRO A 42 13.02 -6.73 5.54
CA PRO A 42 11.61 -6.30 5.54
C PRO A 42 10.67 -7.34 6.16
N TRP A 43 10.97 -8.63 6.04
CA TRP A 43 10.13 -9.69 6.59
C TRP A 43 10.21 -9.73 8.12
N LEU A 44 11.42 -9.51 8.69
CA LEU A 44 11.61 -9.43 10.13
C LEU A 44 10.96 -8.17 10.70
N LEU A 45 11.07 -7.03 10.02
CA LEU A 45 10.38 -5.80 10.44
C LEU A 45 8.86 -5.98 10.44
N LEU A 46 8.29 -6.54 9.37
CA LEU A 46 6.85 -6.79 9.28
C LEU A 46 6.40 -7.83 10.32
N ALA A 47 7.22 -8.81 10.66
CA ALA A 47 6.91 -9.74 11.73
C ALA A 47 6.80 -9.03 13.08
N GLY A 48 7.73 -8.12 13.40
CA GLY A 48 7.65 -7.26 14.58
C GLY A 48 6.37 -6.41 14.60
N VAL A 49 6.10 -5.70 13.52
CA VAL A 49 4.88 -4.87 13.37
C VAL A 49 3.60 -5.72 13.48
N ALA A 50 3.59 -6.94 12.93
CA ALA A 50 2.42 -7.83 12.99
C ALA A 50 1.98 -8.13 14.41
N THR A 51 2.92 -8.18 15.36
CA THR A 51 2.64 -8.52 16.76
C THR A 51 1.97 -7.41 17.55
N ILE A 52 2.18 -6.15 17.13
CA ILE A 52 1.68 -4.96 17.84
C ILE A 52 0.49 -4.27 17.13
N THR A 53 0.16 -4.72 15.93
CA THR A 53 -0.96 -4.21 15.13
C THR A 53 -2.05 -5.26 14.95
N GLY A 54 -3.28 -4.85 14.69
CA GLY A 54 -4.43 -5.76 14.61
C GLY A 54 -5.24 -5.72 13.31
N ARG A 55 -5.24 -4.61 12.59
CA ARG A 55 -6.10 -4.35 11.42
C ARG A 55 -5.35 -3.98 10.16
N ILE A 56 -4.28 -3.19 10.28
CA ILE A 56 -3.52 -2.67 9.14
C ILE A 56 -2.94 -3.82 8.29
N ARG A 57 -3.08 -3.74 6.98
CA ARG A 57 -2.48 -4.68 6.03
C ARG A 57 -0.96 -4.47 6.01
N LEU A 58 -0.23 -5.57 5.93
CA LEU A 58 1.24 -5.56 5.92
C LEU A 58 1.73 -5.93 4.52
N VAL A 59 2.39 -4.99 3.86
CA VAL A 59 2.80 -5.16 2.47
C VAL A 59 4.26 -5.59 2.42
N ALA A 60 4.47 -6.87 2.09
CA ALA A 60 5.76 -7.51 2.06
C ALA A 60 6.36 -7.47 0.65
N PRO A 61 7.54 -6.85 0.44
CA PRO A 61 8.22 -6.86 -0.83
C PRO A 61 8.82 -8.23 -1.11
N VAL A 62 8.63 -8.72 -2.34
CA VAL A 62 9.22 -9.96 -2.83
C VAL A 62 10.32 -9.61 -3.83
N SER A 63 11.55 -9.99 -3.53
CA SER A 63 12.69 -9.83 -4.40
C SER A 63 12.88 -11.02 -5.34
N SER A 64 13.71 -10.86 -6.37
CA SER A 64 14.12 -11.99 -7.22
C SER A 64 14.88 -13.08 -6.45
N ALA A 65 15.61 -12.71 -5.39
CA ALA A 65 16.28 -13.67 -4.53
C ALA A 65 15.28 -14.52 -3.72
N ASP A 66 14.19 -13.91 -3.20
CA ASP A 66 13.12 -14.64 -2.53
C ASP A 66 12.45 -15.66 -3.47
N LEU A 67 12.20 -15.27 -4.72
CA LEU A 67 11.62 -16.16 -5.75
C LEU A 67 12.58 -17.27 -6.21
N GLY A 68 13.90 -17.05 -6.07
CA GLY A 68 14.93 -18.08 -6.30
C GLY A 68 14.96 -19.16 -5.20
N ALA A 69 14.35 -18.91 -4.04
CA ALA A 69 14.23 -19.82 -2.91
C ALA A 69 12.76 -19.99 -2.47
N PRO A 70 11.90 -20.61 -3.30
CA PRO A 70 10.45 -20.61 -3.06
C PRO A 70 10.04 -21.32 -1.77
N HIS A 71 10.82 -22.30 -1.30
CA HIS A 71 10.59 -22.95 -0.02
C HIS A 71 10.75 -21.98 1.15
N ASP A 72 11.81 -21.19 1.14
CA ASP A 72 12.10 -20.20 2.19
C ASP A 72 11.08 -19.07 2.17
N LEU A 73 10.72 -18.60 0.98
CA LEU A 73 9.66 -17.60 0.80
C LEU A 73 8.31 -18.13 1.33
N GLY A 74 7.99 -19.40 1.04
CA GLY A 74 6.79 -20.05 1.57
C GLY A 74 6.78 -20.09 3.10
N ALA A 75 7.91 -20.43 3.73
CA ALA A 75 8.04 -20.43 5.19
C ALA A 75 7.91 -19.03 5.80
N LYS A 76 8.55 -18.02 5.20
CA LYS A 76 8.41 -16.60 5.60
C LYS A 76 6.95 -16.15 5.52
N LEU A 77 6.30 -16.44 4.39
CA LEU A 77 4.91 -16.05 4.15
C LEU A 77 3.94 -16.74 5.11
N ALA A 78 4.12 -18.04 5.35
CA ALA A 78 3.31 -18.80 6.32
C ALA A 78 3.44 -18.22 7.73
N THR A 79 4.66 -17.90 8.14
CA THR A 79 4.95 -17.33 9.45
C THR A 79 4.32 -15.94 9.59
N LEU A 80 4.59 -15.05 8.64
CA LEU A 80 4.06 -13.68 8.68
C LEU A 80 2.53 -13.65 8.57
N SER A 81 1.95 -14.52 7.74
CA SER A 81 0.50 -14.67 7.62
C SER A 81 -0.13 -15.10 8.96
N ARG A 82 0.51 -16.03 9.68
CA ARG A 82 0.06 -16.47 11.01
C ARG A 82 0.14 -15.35 12.05
N LEU A 83 1.29 -14.65 12.12
CA LEU A 83 1.51 -13.53 13.06
C LEU A 83 0.54 -12.38 12.78
N SER A 84 0.30 -12.07 11.52
CA SER A 84 -0.57 -10.97 11.10
C SER A 84 -2.06 -11.37 11.05
N ARG A 85 -2.42 -12.62 11.28
CA ARG A 85 -3.80 -13.13 11.13
C ARG A 85 -4.35 -12.92 9.72
N GLY A 86 -3.53 -13.19 8.70
CA GLY A 86 -3.92 -13.12 7.29
C GLY A 86 -3.94 -11.72 6.67
N ARG A 87 -3.27 -10.73 7.28
CA ARG A 87 -3.20 -9.35 6.78
C ARG A 87 -2.07 -9.08 5.79
N VAL A 88 -1.35 -10.11 5.37
CA VAL A 88 -0.21 -9.97 4.44
C VAL A 88 -0.70 -9.72 3.02
N VAL A 89 0.00 -8.81 2.35
CA VAL A 89 -0.08 -8.55 0.92
C VAL A 89 1.33 -8.66 0.37
N LEU A 90 1.51 -9.28 -0.78
CA LEU A 90 2.80 -9.34 -1.45
C LEU A 90 2.91 -8.23 -2.49
N THR A 91 4.08 -7.59 -2.59
CA THR A 91 4.42 -6.80 -3.77
C THR A 91 5.55 -7.44 -4.53
N VAL A 92 5.42 -7.46 -5.86
CA VAL A 92 6.45 -7.96 -6.77
C VAL A 92 6.85 -6.82 -7.70
N GLY A 93 8.11 -6.45 -7.65
CA GLY A 93 8.61 -5.31 -8.43
C GLY A 93 10.04 -5.48 -8.93
N GLY A 94 10.55 -4.48 -9.64
CA GLY A 94 11.93 -4.44 -10.13
C GLY A 94 12.27 -5.63 -11.02
N ALA A 95 13.43 -6.24 -10.78
CA ALA A 95 13.93 -7.40 -11.51
C ALA A 95 13.04 -8.65 -11.35
N ALA A 96 12.23 -8.72 -10.30
CA ALA A 96 11.27 -9.80 -10.08
C ALA A 96 9.98 -9.66 -10.92
N ASN A 97 9.81 -8.58 -11.67
CA ASN A 97 8.60 -8.30 -12.48
C ASN A 97 8.57 -9.05 -13.82
N GLY A 98 9.37 -10.11 -14.00
CA GLY A 98 9.32 -11.00 -15.15
C GLY A 98 8.11 -11.95 -15.10
N ALA A 99 7.78 -12.59 -16.25
CA ALA A 99 6.62 -13.48 -16.34
C ALA A 99 6.69 -14.69 -15.39
N ALA A 100 7.83 -15.36 -15.33
CA ALA A 100 8.02 -16.52 -14.47
C ALA A 100 8.01 -16.17 -12.97
N PRO A 101 8.73 -15.13 -12.50
CA PRO A 101 8.64 -14.66 -11.12
C PRO A 101 7.23 -14.27 -10.70
N VAL A 102 6.50 -13.52 -11.52
CA VAL A 102 5.12 -13.12 -11.23
C VAL A 102 4.21 -14.35 -11.10
N ALA A 103 4.32 -15.33 -12.02
CA ALA A 103 3.53 -16.55 -11.95
C ALA A 103 3.82 -17.34 -10.66
N ALA A 104 5.10 -17.47 -10.28
CA ALA A 104 5.50 -18.13 -9.03
C ALA A 104 4.94 -17.43 -7.80
N ALA A 105 5.01 -16.08 -7.76
CA ALA A 105 4.45 -15.30 -6.67
C ALA A 105 2.92 -15.45 -6.55
N LEU A 106 2.21 -15.46 -7.69
CA LEU A 106 0.75 -15.66 -7.72
C LEU A 106 0.37 -17.08 -7.27
N GLU A 107 1.11 -18.10 -7.65
CA GLU A 107 0.87 -19.48 -7.20
C GLU A 107 1.07 -19.62 -5.70
N LEU A 108 2.18 -19.10 -5.18
CA LEU A 108 2.47 -19.09 -3.76
C LEU A 108 1.38 -18.34 -2.95
N ALA A 109 0.99 -17.17 -3.42
CA ALA A 109 -0.02 -16.34 -2.77
C ALA A 109 -1.39 -17.04 -2.69
N ARG A 110 -1.78 -17.78 -3.76
CA ARG A 110 -3.02 -18.57 -3.76
C ARG A 110 -3.01 -19.63 -2.66
N GLY A 111 -1.89 -20.32 -2.47
CA GLY A 111 -1.71 -21.31 -1.40
C GLY A 111 -1.88 -20.72 0.01
N HIS A 112 -1.56 -19.44 0.17
CA HIS A 112 -1.66 -18.72 1.46
C HIS A 112 -2.82 -17.74 1.55
N ARG A 113 -3.66 -17.63 0.51
CA ARG A 113 -4.78 -16.67 0.41
C ARG A 113 -4.34 -15.22 0.59
N CYS A 114 -3.16 -14.87 0.08
CA CYS A 114 -2.63 -13.52 0.10
C CYS A 114 -2.89 -12.82 -1.22
N HIS A 115 -3.06 -11.50 -1.17
CA HIS A 115 -3.12 -10.65 -2.35
C HIS A 115 -1.72 -10.38 -2.91
N VAL A 116 -1.63 -10.24 -4.24
CA VAL A 116 -0.41 -9.85 -4.94
C VAL A 116 -0.63 -8.54 -5.67
N LEU A 117 0.23 -7.58 -5.42
CA LEU A 117 0.30 -6.31 -6.14
C LEU A 117 1.57 -6.29 -7.00
N LEU A 118 1.47 -5.82 -8.23
CA LEU A 118 2.63 -5.67 -9.12
C LEU A 118 3.07 -4.20 -9.16
N GLU A 119 4.36 -3.96 -8.91
CA GLU A 119 4.93 -2.62 -9.00
C GLU A 119 5.22 -2.24 -10.45
N ALA A 120 4.85 -1.01 -10.82
CA ALA A 120 5.14 -0.40 -12.12
C ALA A 120 4.81 -1.28 -13.34
N ALA A 121 3.86 -2.22 -13.22
CA ALA A 121 3.45 -3.08 -14.32
C ALA A 121 2.33 -2.41 -15.11
N SER A 122 2.57 -2.20 -16.41
CA SER A 122 1.59 -1.61 -17.35
C SER A 122 1.14 -2.60 -18.43
N ASP A 123 1.50 -3.87 -18.31
CA ASP A 123 1.22 -4.89 -19.29
C ASP A 123 0.07 -5.83 -18.88
N ARG A 124 -0.20 -6.83 -19.73
CA ARG A 124 -1.25 -7.83 -19.49
C ARG A 124 -1.08 -8.62 -18.19
N ARG A 125 0.15 -8.76 -17.68
CA ARG A 125 0.44 -9.46 -16.43
C ARG A 125 -0.14 -8.74 -15.24
N ALA A 126 -0.14 -7.41 -15.28
CA ALA A 126 -0.75 -6.59 -14.25
C ALA A 126 -2.22 -6.96 -14.02
N GLY A 127 -2.94 -7.29 -15.09
CA GLY A 127 -4.35 -7.72 -15.00
C GLY A 127 -4.56 -9.08 -14.34
N LEU A 128 -3.54 -9.91 -14.20
CA LEU A 128 -3.63 -11.24 -13.57
C LEU A 128 -3.39 -11.21 -12.05
N ALA A 129 -2.82 -10.12 -11.55
CA ALA A 129 -2.63 -9.89 -10.11
C ALA A 129 -3.92 -9.31 -9.47
N ASP A 130 -3.87 -9.12 -8.16
CA ASP A 130 -4.97 -8.50 -7.41
C ASP A 130 -4.92 -6.96 -7.46
N GLY A 131 -3.82 -6.40 -7.95
CA GLY A 131 -3.67 -4.98 -8.17
C GLY A 131 -2.28 -4.56 -8.63
N VAL A 132 -2.10 -3.26 -8.77
CA VAL A 132 -0.88 -2.59 -9.25
C VAL A 132 -0.51 -1.39 -8.38
N VAL A 133 0.79 -1.06 -8.38
CA VAL A 133 1.36 0.02 -7.56
C VAL A 133 2.29 0.89 -8.38
N GLY A 134 2.31 2.20 -8.10
CA GLY A 134 3.34 3.10 -8.62
C GLY A 134 3.19 3.49 -10.09
N LEU A 135 1.98 3.61 -10.58
CA LEU A 135 1.66 3.85 -12.00
C LEU A 135 1.65 5.34 -12.41
N GLY A 136 2.61 6.12 -12.00
CA GLY A 136 2.74 7.50 -12.46
C GLY A 136 2.78 8.54 -11.34
N GLU A 137 3.45 9.66 -11.64
CA GLU A 137 3.74 10.73 -10.68
C GLU A 137 2.66 11.83 -10.67
N SER A 138 1.65 11.74 -11.54
CA SER A 138 0.50 12.65 -11.58
C SER A 138 -0.80 11.87 -11.83
N PRO A 139 -1.97 12.43 -11.45
CA PRO A 139 -3.27 11.80 -11.70
C PRO A 139 -3.50 11.46 -13.18
N GLU A 140 -3.06 12.30 -14.12
CA GLU A 140 -3.21 12.07 -15.56
C GLU A 140 -2.36 10.89 -16.04
N ARG A 141 -1.10 10.82 -15.61
CA ARG A 141 -0.19 9.70 -15.93
C ARG A 141 -0.68 8.41 -15.30
N PHE A 142 -1.16 8.50 -14.07
CA PHE A 142 -1.76 7.37 -13.37
C PHE A 142 -2.97 6.82 -14.14
N ARG A 143 -3.91 7.68 -14.55
CA ARG A 143 -5.07 7.29 -15.36
C ARG A 143 -4.64 6.62 -16.66
N ALA A 144 -3.69 7.22 -17.39
CA ALA A 144 -3.18 6.67 -18.65
C ALA A 144 -2.55 5.28 -18.47
N ALA A 145 -1.94 4.99 -17.32
CA ALA A 145 -1.35 3.70 -17.02
C ALA A 145 -2.37 2.66 -16.56
N VAL A 146 -3.41 3.06 -15.83
CA VAL A 146 -4.46 2.16 -15.31
C VAL A 146 -5.46 1.75 -16.40
N GLU A 147 -5.79 2.66 -17.31
CA GLU A 147 -6.82 2.45 -18.33
C GLU A 147 -6.59 1.20 -19.21
N PRO A 148 -5.39 0.92 -19.74
CA PRO A 148 -5.12 -0.30 -20.49
C PRO A 148 -5.33 -1.58 -19.68
N ILE A 149 -5.01 -1.55 -18.38
CA ILE A 149 -5.19 -2.68 -17.47
C ILE A 149 -6.68 -2.92 -17.23
N ALA A 150 -7.45 -1.88 -16.97
CA ALA A 150 -8.89 -1.95 -16.79
C ALA A 150 -9.58 -2.54 -18.04
N ARG A 151 -9.23 -2.05 -19.24
CA ARG A 151 -9.74 -2.58 -20.52
C ARG A 151 -9.36 -4.05 -20.74
N PHE A 152 -8.14 -4.44 -20.36
CA PHE A 152 -7.72 -5.84 -20.44
C PHE A 152 -8.58 -6.72 -19.53
N ARG A 153 -8.76 -6.33 -18.26
CA ARG A 153 -9.58 -7.09 -17.29
C ARG A 153 -11.03 -7.22 -17.73
N GLU A 154 -11.61 -6.16 -18.26
CA GLU A 154 -12.98 -6.16 -18.80
C GLU A 154 -13.11 -7.14 -19.99
N ARG A 155 -12.18 -7.06 -20.95
CA ARG A 155 -12.17 -7.94 -22.13
C ARG A 155 -12.03 -9.42 -21.75
N GLU A 156 -11.13 -9.72 -20.79
CA GLU A 156 -10.89 -11.09 -20.32
C GLU A 156 -11.91 -11.53 -19.26
N LYS A 157 -12.88 -10.68 -18.91
CA LYS A 157 -13.92 -10.93 -17.90
C LYS A 157 -13.35 -11.39 -16.57
N LEU A 158 -12.23 -10.80 -16.16
CA LEU A 158 -11.56 -11.12 -14.88
C LEU A 158 -12.39 -10.57 -13.73
N ALA A 159 -12.97 -11.47 -12.96
CA ALA A 159 -13.78 -11.13 -11.77
C ALA A 159 -12.90 -10.78 -10.57
N GLY A 160 -13.50 -10.09 -9.60
CA GLY A 160 -12.87 -9.71 -8.34
C GLY A 160 -12.45 -8.24 -8.28
N ALA A 161 -12.29 -7.75 -7.06
CA ALA A 161 -11.77 -6.40 -6.82
C ALA A 161 -10.33 -6.30 -7.31
N PHE A 162 -10.02 -5.17 -7.94
CA PHE A 162 -8.67 -4.87 -8.43
C PHE A 162 -8.19 -3.58 -7.81
N GLU A 163 -7.02 -3.60 -7.21
CA GLU A 163 -6.47 -2.46 -6.51
C GLU A 163 -5.48 -1.69 -7.38
N CYS A 164 -5.65 -0.37 -7.43
CA CYS A 164 -4.74 0.55 -8.13
C CYS A 164 -4.19 1.55 -7.11
N TRP A 165 -2.91 1.40 -6.76
CA TRP A 165 -2.25 2.21 -5.74
C TRP A 165 -1.31 3.23 -6.39
N ALA A 166 -1.51 4.52 -6.08
CA ALA A 166 -0.59 5.58 -6.45
C ALA A 166 0.35 5.91 -5.30
N THR A 167 1.64 6.11 -5.59
CA THR A 167 2.59 6.66 -4.63
C THR A 167 2.68 8.16 -4.83
N ILE A 168 2.47 8.92 -3.76
CA ILE A 168 2.52 10.38 -3.78
C ILE A 168 3.50 10.90 -2.72
N LYS A 169 3.96 12.13 -2.92
CA LYS A 169 4.71 12.87 -1.90
C LYS A 169 3.77 13.29 -0.77
N MET A 170 4.33 13.53 0.41
CA MET A 170 3.56 14.10 1.52
C MET A 170 3.02 15.48 1.11
N PRO A 171 1.70 15.71 1.20
CA PRO A 171 1.11 17.02 0.94
C PRO A 171 1.54 18.06 1.99
N ASP A 172 1.60 19.31 1.59
CA ASP A 172 2.01 20.40 2.49
C ASP A 172 0.89 20.81 3.47
N ASP A 173 -0.37 20.66 3.05
CA ASP A 173 -1.55 21.07 3.80
C ASP A 173 -2.78 20.19 3.54
N ARG A 174 -3.85 20.39 4.33
CA ARG A 174 -5.10 19.63 4.24
C ARG A 174 -5.87 19.86 2.93
N GLU A 175 -5.83 21.05 2.38
CA GLU A 175 -6.52 21.38 1.14
C GLU A 175 -5.88 20.61 -0.03
N THR A 176 -4.56 20.65 -0.12
CA THR A 176 -3.79 19.86 -1.07
C THR A 176 -4.04 18.37 -0.90
N TRP A 177 -4.13 17.85 0.34
CA TRP A 177 -4.47 16.47 0.64
C TRP A 177 -5.84 16.08 0.09
N ARG A 178 -6.89 16.87 0.37
CA ARG A 178 -8.26 16.60 -0.12
C ARG A 178 -8.31 16.63 -1.65
N ARG A 179 -7.69 17.63 -2.26
CA ARG A 179 -7.61 17.75 -3.73
C ARG A 179 -6.92 16.54 -4.36
N LEU A 180 -5.74 16.13 -3.87
CA LEU A 180 -5.01 14.98 -4.39
C LEU A 180 -5.82 13.69 -4.24
N ARG A 181 -6.47 13.47 -3.10
CA ARG A 181 -7.37 12.31 -2.91
C ARG A 181 -8.44 12.27 -3.98
N GLN A 182 -9.12 13.38 -4.22
CA GLN A 182 -10.18 13.48 -5.22
C GLN A 182 -9.66 13.27 -6.65
N GLU A 183 -8.55 13.93 -7.01
CA GLU A 183 -7.94 13.81 -8.35
C GLU A 183 -7.51 12.37 -8.65
N TYR A 184 -6.85 11.69 -7.72
CA TYR A 184 -6.44 10.30 -7.90
C TYR A 184 -7.62 9.32 -7.87
N GLU A 185 -8.63 9.54 -7.04
CA GLU A 185 -9.86 8.74 -7.05
C GLU A 185 -10.57 8.85 -8.41
N GLN A 186 -10.68 10.07 -8.96
CA GLN A 186 -11.21 10.31 -10.31
C GLN A 186 -10.32 9.72 -11.42
N ALA A 187 -9.02 9.57 -11.17
CA ALA A 187 -8.09 8.91 -12.07
C ALA A 187 -8.14 7.38 -11.99
N GLY A 188 -8.95 6.80 -11.09
CA GLY A 188 -9.13 5.36 -10.92
C GLY A 188 -8.25 4.74 -9.84
N ALA A 189 -7.63 5.53 -8.96
CA ALA A 189 -6.93 5.01 -7.81
C ALA A 189 -7.91 4.43 -6.79
N THR A 190 -7.56 3.29 -6.21
CA THR A 190 -8.25 2.68 -5.08
C THR A 190 -7.51 2.94 -3.76
N GLY A 191 -6.26 3.41 -3.86
CA GLY A 191 -5.47 3.76 -2.70
C GLY A 191 -4.29 4.69 -3.04
N LEU A 192 -3.86 5.45 -2.04
CA LEU A 192 -2.67 6.30 -2.08
C LEU A 192 -1.64 5.79 -1.08
N ILE A 193 -0.38 5.81 -1.47
CA ILE A 193 0.75 5.50 -0.60
C ILE A 193 1.53 6.79 -0.35
N VAL A 194 1.65 7.15 0.92
CA VAL A 194 2.39 8.34 1.37
C VAL A 194 3.56 7.95 2.28
N PRO A 195 4.65 8.72 2.30
CA PRO A 195 5.72 8.50 3.27
C PRO A 195 5.22 8.74 4.69
N ALA A 196 5.82 8.07 5.67
CA ALA A 196 5.60 8.38 7.06
C ALA A 196 6.12 9.80 7.36
N ASP A 197 5.25 10.63 7.92
CA ASP A 197 5.52 12.00 8.31
C ASP A 197 4.68 12.31 9.57
N PRO A 198 5.18 13.02 10.57
CA PRO A 198 4.41 13.38 11.76
C PRO A 198 3.09 14.08 11.44
N ARG A 199 3.03 14.90 10.37
CA ARG A 199 1.82 15.58 9.91
C ARG A 199 0.75 14.63 9.38
N LEU A 200 1.16 13.45 8.92
CA LEU A 200 0.24 12.47 8.35
C LEU A 200 -0.81 12.00 9.35
N LEU A 201 -0.43 11.83 10.63
CA LEU A 201 -1.37 11.38 11.67
C LEU A 201 -2.54 12.36 11.85
N ASP A 202 -2.27 13.66 11.72
CA ASP A 202 -3.29 14.70 11.75
C ASP A 202 -4.17 14.69 10.50
N LEU A 203 -3.57 14.51 9.33
CA LEU A 203 -4.30 14.41 8.06
C LEU A 203 -5.21 13.17 8.00
N LEU A 204 -4.79 12.05 8.59
CA LEU A 204 -5.59 10.82 8.62
C LEU A 204 -6.77 10.92 9.58
N ARG A 205 -6.59 11.56 10.74
CA ARG A 205 -7.64 11.68 11.77
C ARG A 205 -8.72 12.69 11.41
N ASN A 206 -8.31 13.80 10.80
CA ASN A 206 -9.16 14.97 10.57
C ASN A 206 -9.34 15.28 9.08
N GLY A 207 -9.04 14.32 8.20
CA GLY A 207 -9.02 14.53 6.74
C GLY A 207 -10.38 14.84 6.12
N ASP A 208 -11.46 14.40 6.76
CA ASP A 208 -12.83 14.56 6.30
C ASP A 208 -13.62 15.60 7.12
N ASP A 209 -13.06 16.14 8.22
CA ASP A 209 -13.70 17.23 8.95
C ASP A 209 -13.66 18.50 8.09
N GLU A 210 -14.81 18.93 7.59
CA GLU A 210 -15.00 20.31 7.19
C GLU A 210 -14.75 21.15 8.46
N GLU A 211 -13.85 22.14 8.36
CA GLU A 211 -13.74 23.14 9.43
C GLU A 211 -15.10 23.84 9.54
N ASP A 212 -15.96 23.32 10.39
CA ASP A 212 -17.19 24.01 10.78
C ASP A 212 -16.82 25.20 11.67
N ARG A 213 -16.24 26.23 11.03
CA ARG A 213 -15.97 27.54 11.63
C ARG A 213 -17.22 28.42 11.69
N SER A 214 -18.39 27.88 11.39
CA SER A 214 -19.63 28.65 11.44
C SER A 214 -20.06 29.02 12.86
N ASP A 215 -19.52 28.33 13.88
CA ASP A 215 -19.96 28.58 15.29
C ASP A 215 -19.23 29.71 16.02
N LEU A 216 -18.18 30.31 15.44
CA LEU A 216 -17.47 31.43 16.07
C LEU A 216 -18.01 32.82 15.71
N GLY A 217 -19.05 32.90 14.91
CA GLY A 217 -19.66 34.16 14.44
C GLY A 217 -20.78 34.75 15.31
N LEU A 218 -21.25 34.08 16.36
CA LEU A 218 -22.44 34.49 17.12
C LEU A 218 -22.21 34.97 18.56
N ALA A 219 -21.00 35.31 18.95
CA ALA A 219 -20.71 35.85 20.30
C ALA A 219 -20.18 37.29 20.29
N GLN A 220 -20.68 38.17 19.42
CA GLN A 220 -20.57 39.61 19.52
C GLN A 220 -21.88 40.24 19.08
N GLY A 221 -22.79 40.35 20.04
CA GLY A 221 -24.01 41.12 19.99
C GLY A 221 -24.39 41.52 21.36
#